data_da90acc5ffb5be86622344e6ac4c803c
#
_entry.id   da90acc5ffb5be86622344e6ac4c803c
#
_cell.length_a   1.000
_cell.length_b   1.000
_cell.length_c   1.000
_cell.angle_alpha   90.00
_cell.angle_beta   90.00
_cell.angle_gamma   90.00
#
_symmetry.space_group_name_H-M   'P 1'
#
loop_
_entity.id
_entity.type
_entity.pdbx_description
1 polymer ?
#
loop_
_entity_poly.entity_id
_entity_poly.type
_entity_poly.pdbx_seq_one_letter_code
_entity_poly.pdbx_strand_id
1 'polypeptide(L)'
;MPSDLIFSLREVDVRFGKKEIFKNLNLNIHRNDLIALVGKNGVGKTTLMKIIMGTQDLDNGELWSYPNLQISYFTQNFEIDLSKTVEEEMMKVVLSDDEKFKIDIYCDNLNLNKHAPTDSLSGGQKRRIALAKSLIPDSDIVLLDEPTNHLDLECIQWLEKHLKDSNKVMLCVSHDRTFLANFTNKVFWLDRGDLKVSPKGFKNFDSWSEELLDQEARELRNRKQFVNLEVEWAQRGVKARVKRNVKRLERAKQLKEQLEKDESSYRKAIKSIKPIVFKPSSDNSRFVAEFYKTSVQYPNSSNKILKDLSVKITKNDRIGLLGKNGTGKSTFLKTLIGELEASSGSVKLKKNLEFSYFDQLRNDLNTNKSLKEILVPNGGDYLSVQGKERHVCSYLKDFQFDPKRVNDTILSLSGGQQNRLLLSKVLSNPKTGLILDEPTNDLDLETMDLLTEMLSNYKGTLLIVSHDRDFLDQTVNTVSYTHLRAHETRGNLVCRLLLE
;
A
#
# COMPACT_ATOMS: atom_id res chain seq x y z
N MET A 1 -29.22 12.59 25.56
CA MET A 1 -28.15 11.59 25.59
C MET A 1 -26.86 12.33 25.32
N PRO A 2 -25.78 12.15 26.08
CA PRO A 2 -24.51 12.75 25.67
C PRO A 2 -24.20 12.20 24.27
N SER A 3 -23.96 13.11 23.34
CA SER A 3 -23.60 12.71 22.00
C SER A 3 -22.28 11.96 22.07
N ASP A 4 -22.22 10.73 21.56
CA ASP A 4 -20.98 9.94 21.44
C ASP A 4 -19.96 10.60 20.49
N LEU A 5 -20.27 11.80 19.99
CA LEU A 5 -19.41 12.60 19.14
C LEU A 5 -18.21 13.13 19.93
N ILE A 6 -17.01 12.90 19.43
CA ILE A 6 -15.76 13.36 20.05
C ILE A 6 -14.98 14.34 19.16
N PHE A 7 -15.19 14.28 17.84
CA PHE A 7 -14.53 15.16 16.89
C PHE A 7 -15.42 15.40 15.66
N SER A 8 -15.46 16.63 15.16
CA SER A 8 -16.25 16.99 13.96
C SER A 8 -15.55 18.04 13.12
N LEU A 9 -15.61 17.87 11.82
CA LEU A 9 -15.28 18.88 10.81
C LEU A 9 -16.54 19.25 10.05
N ARG A 10 -16.76 20.54 9.80
CA ARG A 10 -17.92 21.06 9.04
C ARG A 10 -17.45 22.01 7.97
N GLU A 11 -17.86 21.72 6.73
CA GLU A 11 -17.61 22.55 5.55
C GLU A 11 -16.13 22.98 5.40
N VAL A 12 -15.21 22.03 5.65
CA VAL A 12 -13.79 22.33 5.68
C VAL A 12 -13.20 22.36 4.28
N ASP A 13 -12.50 23.47 3.98
CA ASP A 13 -11.69 23.65 2.78
C ASP A 13 -10.21 23.65 3.17
N VAL A 14 -9.38 22.96 2.36
CA VAL A 14 -7.90 22.98 2.51
C VAL A 14 -7.24 23.00 1.14
N ARG A 15 -6.27 23.92 0.97
CA ARG A 15 -5.53 24.13 -0.27
C ARG A 15 -4.04 24.19 -0.03
N PHE A 16 -3.25 23.63 -0.93
CA PHE A 16 -1.81 23.82 -0.99
C PHE A 16 -1.45 24.58 -2.27
N GLY A 17 -1.21 25.86 -2.14
CA GLY A 17 -1.01 26.75 -3.28
C GLY A 17 -2.24 26.78 -4.20
N LYS A 18 -2.07 26.30 -5.45
CA LYS A 18 -3.18 26.22 -6.42
C LYS A 18 -3.98 24.92 -6.36
N LYS A 19 -3.53 23.93 -5.57
CA LYS A 19 -4.16 22.62 -5.49
C LYS A 19 -5.14 22.58 -4.32
N GLU A 20 -6.43 22.42 -4.63
CA GLU A 20 -7.48 22.17 -3.66
C GLU A 20 -7.40 20.68 -3.26
N ILE A 21 -7.26 20.40 -1.95
CA ILE A 21 -7.20 19.04 -1.40
C ILE A 21 -8.58 18.63 -0.90
N PHE A 22 -9.20 19.49 -0.08
CA PHE A 22 -10.56 19.29 0.40
C PHE A 22 -11.41 20.48 0.06
N LYS A 23 -12.68 20.21 -0.26
CA LYS A 23 -13.71 21.20 -0.51
C LYS A 23 -14.99 20.79 0.17
N ASN A 24 -15.46 21.63 1.09
CA ASN A 24 -16.69 21.40 1.84
C ASN A 24 -16.72 20.03 2.55
N LEU A 25 -15.56 19.59 3.10
CA LEU A 25 -15.41 18.29 3.74
C LEU A 25 -16.15 18.28 5.07
N ASN A 26 -16.98 17.25 5.28
CA ASN A 26 -17.68 17.00 6.53
C ASN A 26 -17.29 15.66 7.10
N LEU A 27 -16.99 15.61 8.41
CA LEU A 27 -16.52 14.43 9.12
C LEU A 27 -17.04 14.42 10.54
N ASN A 28 -17.50 13.24 11.02
CA ASN A 28 -17.87 13.03 12.42
C ASN A 28 -17.21 11.74 12.92
N ILE A 29 -16.52 11.84 14.05
CA ILE A 29 -15.90 10.72 14.76
C ILE A 29 -16.63 10.56 16.11
N HIS A 30 -17.06 9.34 16.37
CA HIS A 30 -17.79 8.97 17.60
C HIS A 30 -16.95 8.04 18.46
N ARG A 31 -17.33 7.91 19.72
CA ARG A 31 -16.71 6.95 20.63
C ARG A 31 -16.83 5.53 20.08
N ASN A 32 -15.78 4.73 20.29
CA ASN A 32 -15.67 3.36 19.78
C ASN A 32 -15.64 3.21 18.26
N ASP A 33 -15.43 4.29 17.51
CA ASP A 33 -15.20 4.20 16.07
C ASP A 33 -13.83 3.58 15.79
N LEU A 34 -13.81 2.47 15.08
CA LEU A 34 -12.62 1.82 14.53
C LEU A 34 -12.63 2.03 13.01
N ILE A 35 -11.92 3.06 12.55
CA ILE A 35 -12.08 3.62 11.22
C ILE A 35 -10.93 3.19 10.31
N ALA A 36 -11.25 2.62 9.14
CA ALA A 36 -10.33 2.52 8.02
C ALA A 36 -10.40 3.80 7.17
N LEU A 37 -9.29 4.53 7.03
CA LEU A 37 -9.18 5.67 6.11
C LEU A 37 -8.58 5.21 4.79
N VAL A 38 -9.41 5.15 3.76
CA VAL A 38 -9.09 4.62 2.43
C VAL A 38 -9.08 5.72 1.38
N GLY A 39 -8.26 5.57 0.37
CA GLY A 39 -8.18 6.49 -0.78
C GLY A 39 -6.84 6.42 -1.48
N LYS A 40 -6.78 6.93 -2.72
CA LYS A 40 -5.57 6.96 -3.55
C LYS A 40 -4.42 7.71 -2.88
N ASN A 41 -3.20 7.38 -3.27
CA ASN A 41 -2.04 8.14 -2.82
C ASN A 41 -2.11 9.60 -3.31
N GLY A 42 -1.86 10.54 -2.37
CA GLY A 42 -1.93 11.98 -2.63
C GLY A 42 -3.35 12.57 -2.67
N VAL A 43 -4.38 11.83 -2.22
CA VAL A 43 -5.76 12.33 -2.10
C VAL A 43 -5.97 13.20 -0.85
N GLY A 44 -5.05 13.14 0.13
CA GLY A 44 -5.13 13.94 1.34
C GLY A 44 -5.27 13.15 2.65
N LYS A 45 -5.06 11.81 2.66
CA LYS A 45 -5.16 10.99 3.89
C LYS A 45 -4.32 11.55 5.03
N THR A 46 -3.02 11.76 4.80
CA THR A 46 -2.09 12.33 5.79
C THR A 46 -2.45 13.78 6.15
N THR A 47 -2.99 14.56 5.20
CA THR A 47 -3.49 15.91 5.48
C THR A 47 -4.68 15.87 6.44
N LEU A 48 -5.64 14.96 6.24
CA LEU A 48 -6.76 14.77 7.15
C LEU A 48 -6.29 14.40 8.56
N MET A 49 -5.33 13.48 8.68
CA MET A 49 -4.74 13.11 9.97
C MET A 49 -4.07 14.31 10.66
N LYS A 50 -3.35 15.15 9.91
CA LYS A 50 -2.73 16.38 10.43
C LYS A 50 -3.75 17.42 10.89
N ILE A 51 -4.90 17.51 10.21
CA ILE A 51 -6.02 18.36 10.65
C ILE A 51 -6.59 17.85 11.97
N ILE A 52 -6.81 16.54 12.09
CA ILE A 52 -7.32 15.93 13.33
C ILE A 52 -6.33 16.16 14.49
N MET A 53 -5.01 16.07 14.21
CA MET A 53 -3.95 16.40 15.19
C MET A 53 -3.87 17.89 15.55
N GLY A 54 -4.51 18.78 14.79
CA GLY A 54 -4.36 20.22 14.95
C GLY A 54 -3.03 20.80 14.49
N THR A 55 -2.26 20.05 13.66
CA THR A 55 -0.97 20.49 13.09
C THR A 55 -1.10 21.10 11.70
N GLN A 56 -2.27 21.05 11.10
CA GLN A 56 -2.61 21.66 9.81
C GLN A 56 -3.80 22.59 9.97
N ASP A 57 -3.60 23.86 9.62
CA ASP A 57 -4.65 24.87 9.64
C ASP A 57 -5.68 24.65 8.51
N LEU A 58 -6.89 25.12 8.74
CA LEU A 58 -7.99 25.13 7.79
C LEU A 58 -8.00 26.46 7.03
N ASP A 59 -8.28 26.43 5.73
CA ASP A 59 -8.51 27.66 4.97
C ASP A 59 -9.94 28.19 5.21
N ASN A 60 -10.90 27.29 5.41
CA ASN A 60 -12.30 27.61 5.72
C ASN A 60 -12.96 26.43 6.46
N GLY A 61 -14.10 26.69 7.12
CA GLY A 61 -14.87 25.67 7.84
C GLY A 61 -14.67 25.72 9.35
N GLU A 62 -15.30 24.77 10.03
CA GLU A 62 -15.30 24.68 11.49
C GLU A 62 -14.74 23.33 11.96
N LEU A 63 -13.89 23.37 12.99
CA LEU A 63 -13.40 22.22 13.71
C LEU A 63 -13.97 22.24 15.13
N TRP A 64 -14.60 21.16 15.53
CA TRP A 64 -15.04 20.94 16.89
C TRP A 64 -14.42 19.69 17.47
N SER A 65 -13.89 19.75 18.68
CA SER A 65 -13.36 18.63 19.42
C SER A 65 -13.88 18.62 20.85
N TYR A 66 -13.98 17.42 21.42
CA TYR A 66 -14.28 17.27 22.83
C TYR A 66 -13.20 17.98 23.68
N PRO A 67 -13.55 18.67 24.80
CA PRO A 67 -12.58 19.34 25.65
C PRO A 67 -11.48 18.39 26.14
N ASN A 68 -10.21 18.83 26.08
CA ASN A 68 -9.02 18.05 26.50
C ASN A 68 -8.83 16.73 25.76
N LEU A 69 -9.31 16.62 24.54
CA LEU A 69 -9.13 15.42 23.69
C LEU A 69 -7.65 15.08 23.54
N GLN A 70 -7.26 13.87 23.95
CA GLN A 70 -5.90 13.38 23.81
C GLN A 70 -5.77 12.56 22.51
N ILE A 71 -4.83 12.95 21.65
CA ILE A 71 -4.61 12.30 20.36
C ILE A 71 -3.19 11.79 20.29
N SER A 72 -3.01 10.51 19.96
CA SER A 72 -1.72 9.93 19.63
C SER A 72 -1.62 9.72 18.11
N TYR A 73 -0.43 9.89 17.54
CA TYR A 73 -0.21 9.74 16.11
C TYR A 73 1.05 8.93 15.82
N PHE A 74 0.88 7.81 15.12
CA PHE A 74 1.97 7.06 14.52
C PHE A 74 2.18 7.52 13.08
N THR A 75 3.31 8.18 12.83
CA THR A 75 3.69 8.74 11.52
C THR A 75 4.66 7.83 10.77
N GLN A 76 4.71 7.98 9.45
CA GLN A 76 5.75 7.31 8.63
C GLN A 76 7.16 7.80 8.96
N ASN A 77 7.32 9.09 9.28
CA ASN A 77 8.58 9.70 9.70
C ASN A 77 8.55 9.89 11.22
N PHE A 78 9.41 9.18 11.92
CA PHE A 78 9.53 9.24 13.37
C PHE A 78 10.98 9.47 13.78
N GLU A 79 11.17 10.17 14.88
CA GLU A 79 12.48 10.40 15.46
C GLU A 79 12.69 9.49 16.67
N ILE A 80 13.86 8.87 16.73
CA ILE A 80 14.32 8.04 17.85
C ILE A 80 15.69 8.56 18.26
N ASP A 81 15.86 8.76 19.54
CA ASP A 81 17.13 9.17 20.14
C ASP A 81 18.12 7.99 20.12
N LEU A 82 19.15 8.11 19.29
CA LEU A 82 20.12 7.03 19.09
C LEU A 82 21.08 6.84 20.27
N SER A 83 21.05 7.72 21.27
CA SER A 83 21.91 7.62 22.46
C SER A 83 21.30 6.80 23.60
N LYS A 84 20.08 6.31 23.45
CA LYS A 84 19.28 5.65 24.49
C LYS A 84 19.08 4.16 24.24
N THR A 85 18.62 3.46 25.27
CA THR A 85 18.07 2.11 25.15
C THR A 85 16.61 2.15 24.69
N VAL A 86 16.08 1.03 24.23
CA VAL A 86 14.65 0.87 23.87
C VAL A 86 13.76 1.26 25.03
N GLU A 87 14.07 0.79 26.25
CA GLU A 87 13.32 1.10 27.48
C GLU A 87 13.29 2.60 27.76
N GLU A 88 14.46 3.26 27.76
CA GLU A 88 14.57 4.70 27.98
C GLU A 88 13.81 5.52 26.93
N GLU A 89 13.81 5.06 25.68
CA GLU A 89 13.07 5.73 24.60
C GLU A 89 11.55 5.58 24.78
N MET A 90 11.08 4.42 25.22
CA MET A 90 9.65 4.18 25.49
C MET A 90 9.18 4.87 26.77
N MET A 91 10.07 5.04 27.78
CA MET A 91 9.76 5.78 29.00
C MET A 91 9.39 7.25 28.76
N LYS A 92 9.79 7.86 27.62
CA LYS A 92 9.42 9.25 27.29
C LYS A 92 7.90 9.46 27.16
N VAL A 93 7.13 8.41 26.92
CA VAL A 93 5.67 8.49 26.73
C VAL A 93 4.86 7.87 27.86
N VAL A 94 5.53 7.33 28.87
CA VAL A 94 4.91 6.79 30.08
C VAL A 94 4.77 7.92 31.08
N LEU A 95 3.55 8.17 31.57
CA LEU A 95 3.25 9.32 32.42
C LEU A 95 3.42 9.00 33.92
N SER A 96 3.34 7.72 34.31
CA SER A 96 3.46 7.29 35.70
C SER A 96 4.29 6.01 35.84
N ASP A 97 4.93 5.84 37.00
CA ASP A 97 5.72 4.63 37.27
C ASP A 97 4.86 3.34 37.29
N ASP A 98 3.59 3.46 37.59
CA ASP A 98 2.63 2.35 37.61
C ASP A 98 2.37 1.81 36.19
N GLU A 99 2.66 2.57 35.16
CA GLU A 99 2.46 2.16 33.76
C GLU A 99 3.70 1.53 33.10
N LYS A 100 4.82 1.41 33.82
CA LYS A 100 6.06 0.82 33.30
C LYS A 100 5.88 -0.60 32.77
N PHE A 101 4.96 -1.37 33.37
CA PHE A 101 4.66 -2.73 32.90
C PHE A 101 4.16 -2.78 31.46
N LYS A 102 3.56 -1.67 30.96
CA LYS A 102 3.14 -1.57 29.56
C LYS A 102 4.34 -1.72 28.62
N ILE A 103 5.52 -1.17 28.99
CA ILE A 103 6.74 -1.28 28.17
C ILE A 103 7.11 -2.74 27.96
N ASP A 104 7.07 -3.56 29.03
CA ASP A 104 7.40 -4.99 28.93
C ASP A 104 6.41 -5.71 28.00
N ILE A 105 5.10 -5.44 28.14
CA ILE A 105 4.07 -6.02 27.27
C ILE A 105 4.29 -5.67 25.81
N TYR A 106 4.58 -4.40 25.48
CA TYR A 106 4.81 -3.99 24.10
C TYR A 106 6.15 -4.50 23.57
N CYS A 107 7.21 -4.57 24.39
CA CYS A 107 8.49 -5.13 23.99
C CYS A 107 8.37 -6.62 23.63
N ASP A 108 7.68 -7.40 24.45
CA ASP A 108 7.47 -8.83 24.22
C ASP A 108 6.67 -9.09 22.93
N ASN A 109 5.53 -8.39 22.79
CA ASN A 109 4.65 -8.60 21.63
C ASN A 109 5.21 -8.05 20.31
N LEU A 110 6.06 -7.03 20.37
CA LEU A 110 6.72 -6.45 19.19
C LEU A 110 8.12 -7.02 18.95
N ASN A 111 8.52 -8.06 19.68
CA ASN A 111 9.85 -8.69 19.59
C ASN A 111 10.98 -7.66 19.68
N LEU A 112 10.95 -6.81 20.72
CA LEU A 112 11.96 -5.80 21.01
C LEU A 112 12.75 -6.20 22.28
N ASN A 113 14.07 -6.10 22.21
CA ASN A 113 14.90 -6.22 23.41
C ASN A 113 14.99 -4.86 24.10
N LYS A 114 14.35 -4.72 25.27
CA LYS A 114 14.27 -3.46 26.02
C LYS A 114 15.63 -2.86 26.39
N HIS A 115 16.66 -3.69 26.58
CA HIS A 115 18.00 -3.25 26.95
C HIS A 115 18.90 -2.98 25.73
N ALA A 116 18.44 -3.22 24.50
CA ALA A 116 19.22 -2.94 23.31
C ALA A 116 19.41 -1.43 23.10
N PRO A 117 20.63 -0.98 22.71
CA PRO A 117 20.82 0.41 22.33
C PRO A 117 20.13 0.69 20.98
N THR A 118 19.46 1.84 20.89
CA THR A 118 18.63 2.19 19.72
C THR A 118 19.42 2.43 18.43
N ASP A 119 20.72 2.75 18.54
CA ASP A 119 21.62 2.93 17.38
C ASP A 119 21.85 1.62 16.64
N SER A 120 21.91 0.48 17.36
CA SER A 120 22.16 -0.86 16.81
C SER A 120 20.94 -1.47 16.13
N LEU A 121 19.74 -0.85 16.26
CA LEU A 121 18.49 -1.40 15.78
C LEU A 121 18.29 -1.21 14.28
N SER A 122 17.69 -2.22 13.64
CA SER A 122 17.20 -2.12 12.26
C SER A 122 16.08 -1.08 12.12
N GLY A 123 15.87 -0.57 10.91
CA GLY A 123 14.78 0.37 10.63
C GLY A 123 13.41 -0.19 11.04
N GLY A 124 13.16 -1.49 10.82
CA GLY A 124 11.92 -2.15 11.26
C GLY A 124 11.76 -2.18 12.77
N GLN A 125 12.82 -2.43 13.54
CA GLN A 125 12.78 -2.40 15.01
C GLN A 125 12.53 -0.99 15.53
N LYS A 126 13.18 0.03 14.94
CA LYS A 126 12.93 1.43 15.26
C LYS A 126 11.46 1.81 15.02
N ARG A 127 10.87 1.34 13.92
CA ARG A 127 9.46 1.55 13.62
C ARG A 127 8.52 0.90 14.63
N ARG A 128 8.84 -0.30 15.14
CA ARG A 128 8.08 -0.96 16.20
C ARG A 128 8.12 -0.16 17.52
N ILE A 129 9.25 0.46 17.86
CA ILE A 129 9.33 1.37 19.02
C ILE A 129 8.42 2.57 18.83
N ALA A 130 8.44 3.20 17.65
CA ALA A 130 7.56 4.33 17.35
C ALA A 130 6.08 3.95 17.43
N LEU A 131 5.71 2.76 16.95
CA LEU A 131 4.36 2.21 17.08
C LEU A 131 3.98 2.00 18.56
N ALA A 132 4.83 1.37 19.37
CA ALA A 132 4.61 1.23 20.78
C ALA A 132 4.40 2.58 21.47
N LYS A 133 5.23 3.57 21.16
CA LYS A 133 5.12 4.94 21.72
C LYS A 133 3.79 5.61 21.37
N SER A 134 3.14 5.27 20.26
CA SER A 134 1.83 5.80 19.89
C SER A 134 0.66 5.08 20.59
N LEU A 135 0.86 3.83 21.00
CA LEU A 135 -0.18 3.00 21.62
C LEU A 135 -0.18 3.00 23.16
N ILE A 136 1.00 3.21 23.77
CA ILE A 136 1.16 3.23 25.24
C ILE A 136 0.32 4.31 25.92
N PRO A 137 0.32 5.60 25.43
CA PRO A 137 -0.44 6.65 26.09
C PRO A 137 -1.94 6.36 26.16
N ASP A 138 -2.60 6.80 27.20
CA ASP A 138 -4.05 6.71 27.33
C ASP A 138 -4.72 7.85 26.55
N SER A 139 -4.73 7.72 25.24
CA SER A 139 -5.31 8.70 24.31
C SER A 139 -6.73 8.31 23.91
N ASP A 140 -7.59 9.33 23.68
CA ASP A 140 -8.98 9.13 23.22
C ASP A 140 -9.02 8.69 21.75
N ILE A 141 -8.12 9.27 20.92
CA ILE A 141 -7.97 8.95 19.49
C ILE A 141 -6.54 8.51 19.21
N VAL A 142 -6.39 7.42 18.48
CA VAL A 142 -5.10 6.96 17.93
C VAL A 142 -5.15 6.99 16.41
N LEU A 143 -4.24 7.76 15.84
CA LEU A 143 -4.06 7.86 14.39
C LEU A 143 -2.89 6.96 13.98
N LEU A 144 -3.11 6.05 13.02
CA LEU A 144 -2.12 5.10 12.56
C LEU A 144 -1.91 5.25 11.04
N ASP A 145 -0.72 5.67 10.64
CA ASP A 145 -0.36 5.82 9.21
C ASP A 145 0.58 4.68 8.79
N GLU A 146 0.00 3.68 8.09
CA GLU A 146 0.66 2.46 7.62
C GLU A 146 1.37 1.66 8.74
N PRO A 147 0.66 1.26 9.81
CA PRO A 147 1.29 0.58 10.95
C PRO A 147 1.78 -0.83 10.62
N THR A 148 1.25 -1.48 9.60
CA THR A 148 1.60 -2.85 9.21
C THR A 148 2.91 -2.97 8.45
N ASN A 149 3.39 -1.87 7.84
CA ASN A 149 4.63 -1.88 7.07
C ASN A 149 5.84 -2.30 7.93
N HIS A 150 6.62 -3.26 7.45
CA HIS A 150 7.80 -3.85 8.13
C HIS A 150 7.49 -4.63 9.42
N LEU A 151 6.22 -4.90 9.73
CA LEU A 151 5.84 -5.85 10.78
C LEU A 151 5.79 -7.27 10.18
N ASP A 152 6.18 -8.25 10.98
CA ASP A 152 5.95 -9.65 10.64
C ASP A 152 4.52 -10.07 11.03
N LEU A 153 4.12 -11.24 10.52
CA LEU A 153 2.75 -11.73 10.65
C LEU A 153 2.27 -11.83 12.12
N GLU A 154 3.15 -12.23 13.03
CA GLU A 154 2.79 -12.36 14.45
C GLU A 154 2.52 -10.99 15.08
N CYS A 155 3.36 -9.99 14.78
CA CYS A 155 3.16 -8.62 15.23
C CYS A 155 1.86 -8.02 14.65
N ILE A 156 1.55 -8.30 13.37
CA ILE A 156 0.31 -7.83 12.73
C ILE A 156 -0.91 -8.45 13.42
N GLN A 157 -0.91 -9.77 13.68
CA GLN A 157 -2.01 -10.46 14.36
C GLN A 157 -2.23 -9.95 15.80
N TRP A 158 -1.13 -9.72 16.50
CA TRP A 158 -1.21 -9.11 17.83
C TRP A 158 -1.81 -7.70 17.77
N LEU A 159 -1.35 -6.87 16.80
CA LEU A 159 -1.85 -5.51 16.61
C LEU A 159 -3.34 -5.51 16.28
N GLU A 160 -3.81 -6.38 15.35
CA GLU A 160 -5.23 -6.56 15.03
C GLU A 160 -6.07 -6.77 16.30
N LYS A 161 -5.64 -7.71 17.14
CA LYS A 161 -6.34 -8.04 18.39
C LYS A 161 -6.29 -6.87 19.36
N HIS A 162 -5.12 -6.27 19.56
CA HIS A 162 -4.92 -5.15 20.47
C HIS A 162 -5.79 -3.94 20.10
N LEU A 163 -5.86 -3.58 18.79
CA LEU A 163 -6.69 -2.48 18.33
C LEU A 163 -8.18 -2.77 18.49
N LYS A 164 -8.60 -4.02 18.22
CA LYS A 164 -10.00 -4.44 18.34
C LYS A 164 -10.49 -4.46 19.79
N ASP A 165 -9.62 -4.89 20.70
CA ASP A 165 -9.95 -5.00 22.12
C ASP A 165 -9.81 -3.65 22.86
N SER A 166 -9.29 -2.63 22.19
CA SER A 166 -9.13 -1.28 22.73
C SER A 166 -10.45 -0.52 22.72
N ASN A 167 -10.74 0.20 23.82
CA ASN A 167 -11.88 1.11 23.92
C ASN A 167 -11.60 2.50 23.34
N LYS A 168 -10.46 2.68 22.66
CA LYS A 168 -10.04 3.94 22.05
C LYS A 168 -10.64 4.07 20.64
N VAL A 169 -10.78 5.30 20.19
CA VAL A 169 -11.10 5.54 18.79
C VAL A 169 -9.83 5.37 17.95
N MET A 170 -9.94 4.62 16.87
CA MET A 170 -8.83 4.37 15.95
C MET A 170 -9.15 4.90 14.57
N LEU A 171 -8.23 5.65 13.99
CA LEU A 171 -8.25 6.00 12.57
C LEU A 171 -6.97 5.46 11.93
N CYS A 172 -7.11 4.46 11.07
CA CYS A 172 -6.00 3.74 10.47
C CYS A 172 -5.98 3.87 8.96
N VAL A 173 -4.84 4.27 8.42
CA VAL A 173 -4.49 4.10 7.00
C VAL A 173 -3.64 2.85 6.91
N SER A 174 -4.06 1.88 6.10
CA SER A 174 -3.26 0.71 5.76
C SER A 174 -3.64 0.21 4.38
N HIS A 175 -2.71 -0.47 3.74
CA HIS A 175 -2.93 -1.14 2.47
C HIS A 175 -3.15 -2.66 2.63
N ASP A 176 -2.99 -3.19 3.85
CA ASP A 176 -3.32 -4.56 4.21
C ASP A 176 -4.85 -4.71 4.40
N ARG A 177 -5.50 -5.30 3.37
CA ARG A 177 -6.95 -5.52 3.35
C ARG A 177 -7.42 -6.41 4.49
N THR A 178 -6.67 -7.49 4.76
CA THR A 178 -6.99 -8.45 5.82
C THR A 178 -6.93 -7.78 7.19
N PHE A 179 -5.87 -7.00 7.44
CA PHE A 179 -5.71 -6.23 8.66
C PHE A 179 -6.88 -5.28 8.90
N LEU A 180 -7.22 -4.42 7.90
CA LEU A 180 -8.35 -3.49 8.02
C LEU A 180 -9.68 -4.22 8.23
N ALA A 181 -9.92 -5.33 7.53
CA ALA A 181 -11.15 -6.11 7.64
C ALA A 181 -11.35 -6.73 9.03
N ASN A 182 -10.26 -7.06 9.75
CA ASN A 182 -10.33 -7.77 11.01
C ASN A 182 -10.69 -6.88 12.20
N PHE A 183 -10.35 -5.58 12.18
CA PHE A 183 -10.59 -4.74 13.34
C PHE A 183 -11.54 -3.56 13.10
N THR A 184 -11.72 -3.07 11.85
CA THR A 184 -12.51 -1.85 11.61
C THR A 184 -14.01 -2.09 11.60
N ASN A 185 -14.77 -1.12 12.10
CA ASN A 185 -16.24 -1.10 12.09
C ASN A 185 -16.84 -0.01 11.20
N LYS A 186 -16.00 0.91 10.69
CA LYS A 186 -16.38 2.04 9.84
C LYS A 186 -15.33 2.29 8.78
N VAL A 187 -15.72 2.79 7.61
CA VAL A 187 -14.78 3.20 6.55
C VAL A 187 -15.01 4.65 6.17
N PHE A 188 -13.92 5.41 6.12
CA PHE A 188 -13.83 6.74 5.54
C PHE A 188 -13.13 6.62 4.18
N TRP A 189 -13.86 6.80 3.11
CA TRP A 189 -13.32 6.76 1.76
C TRP A 189 -13.14 8.17 1.22
N LEU A 190 -11.87 8.60 1.13
CA LEU A 190 -11.48 9.85 0.47
C LEU A 190 -11.39 9.63 -1.04
N ASP A 191 -12.30 10.25 -1.78
CA ASP A 191 -12.33 10.20 -3.24
C ASP A 191 -12.53 11.61 -3.82
N ARG A 192 -11.60 12.06 -4.65
CA ARG A 192 -11.68 13.34 -5.39
C ARG A 192 -11.93 14.59 -4.51
N GLY A 193 -11.46 14.58 -3.28
CA GLY A 193 -11.62 15.69 -2.31
C GLY A 193 -12.88 15.59 -1.45
N ASP A 194 -13.75 14.60 -1.70
CA ASP A 194 -14.93 14.29 -0.90
C ASP A 194 -14.67 13.12 0.04
N LEU A 195 -15.38 13.09 1.17
CA LEU A 195 -15.37 12.00 2.12
C LEU A 195 -16.69 11.23 2.07
N LYS A 196 -16.62 9.97 1.68
CA LYS A 196 -17.75 9.03 1.74
C LYS A 196 -17.61 8.15 2.97
N VAL A 197 -18.68 7.95 3.73
CA VAL A 197 -18.66 7.20 4.99
C VAL A 197 -19.47 5.94 4.85
N SER A 198 -18.83 4.78 5.05
CA SER A 198 -19.52 3.50 5.21
C SER A 198 -19.74 3.23 6.71
N PRO A 199 -20.97 2.97 7.14
CA PRO A 199 -21.26 2.58 8.52
C PRO A 199 -20.89 1.11 8.81
N LYS A 200 -20.38 0.38 7.83
CA LYS A 200 -19.89 -1.00 7.94
C LYS A 200 -18.36 -1.01 7.85
N GLY A 201 -17.73 -1.96 8.53
CA GLY A 201 -16.28 -2.13 8.49
C GLY A 201 -15.74 -2.45 7.09
N PHE A 202 -14.41 -2.46 6.98
CA PHE A 202 -13.70 -2.63 5.71
C PHE A 202 -14.03 -3.95 4.98
N LYS A 203 -14.45 -4.98 5.69
CA LYS A 203 -14.87 -6.28 5.11
C LYS A 203 -15.93 -6.14 4.00
N ASN A 204 -16.75 -5.11 4.06
CA ASN A 204 -17.82 -4.86 3.07
C ASN A 204 -17.47 -3.70 2.13
N PHE A 205 -16.23 -3.22 2.14
CA PHE A 205 -15.83 -2.02 1.42
C PHE A 205 -15.96 -2.18 -0.10
N ASP A 206 -15.49 -3.31 -0.66
CA ASP A 206 -15.48 -3.51 -2.10
C ASP A 206 -16.91 -3.50 -2.67
N SER A 207 -17.83 -4.28 -2.09
CA SER A 207 -19.22 -4.30 -2.52
C SER A 207 -19.92 -2.94 -2.36
N TRP A 208 -19.64 -2.25 -1.24
CA TRP A 208 -20.21 -0.92 -0.98
C TRP A 208 -19.66 0.14 -1.94
N SER A 209 -18.35 0.11 -2.25
CA SER A 209 -17.75 1.06 -3.18
C SER A 209 -18.23 0.84 -4.62
N GLU A 210 -18.40 -0.42 -5.04
CA GLU A 210 -18.99 -0.76 -6.35
C GLU A 210 -20.42 -0.26 -6.48
N GLU A 211 -21.27 -0.48 -5.46
CA GLU A 211 -22.64 0.02 -5.43
C GLU A 211 -22.68 1.55 -5.59
N LEU A 212 -21.82 2.29 -4.88
CA LEU A 212 -21.73 3.74 -4.99
C LEU A 212 -21.27 4.21 -6.38
N LEU A 213 -20.28 3.55 -6.96
CA LEU A 213 -19.81 3.86 -8.31
C LEU A 213 -20.90 3.58 -9.36
N ASP A 214 -21.66 2.50 -9.19
CA ASP A 214 -22.81 2.19 -10.05
C ASP A 214 -23.94 3.19 -9.91
N GLN A 215 -24.22 3.67 -8.71
CA GLN A 215 -25.18 4.75 -8.48
C GLN A 215 -24.72 6.04 -9.18
N GLU A 216 -23.47 6.46 -8.99
CA GLU A 216 -22.87 7.61 -9.66
C GLU A 216 -22.97 7.48 -11.20
N ALA A 217 -22.71 6.27 -11.73
CA ALA A 217 -22.85 6.00 -13.16
C ALA A 217 -24.29 6.19 -13.68
N ARG A 218 -25.28 5.77 -12.89
CA ARG A 218 -26.69 5.92 -13.24
C ARG A 218 -27.09 7.40 -13.21
N GLU A 219 -26.68 8.11 -12.17
CA GLU A 219 -26.95 9.55 -12.03
C GLU A 219 -26.31 10.36 -13.16
N LEU A 220 -25.06 10.07 -13.52
CA LEU A 220 -24.39 10.71 -14.65
C LEU A 220 -25.10 10.44 -15.99
N ARG A 221 -25.58 9.20 -16.20
CA ARG A 221 -26.40 8.86 -17.40
C ARG A 221 -27.70 9.64 -17.48
N ASN A 222 -28.43 9.70 -16.36
CA ASN A 222 -29.69 10.44 -16.27
C ASN A 222 -29.45 11.95 -16.49
N ARG A 223 -28.42 12.50 -15.86
CA ARG A 223 -28.03 13.91 -16.00
C ARG A 223 -27.61 14.25 -17.42
N LYS A 224 -26.92 13.32 -18.10
CA LYS A 224 -26.55 13.46 -19.52
C LYS A 224 -27.76 13.51 -20.42
N GLN A 225 -28.76 12.65 -20.21
CA GLN A 225 -29.99 12.68 -20.95
C GLN A 225 -30.74 14.01 -20.75
N PHE A 226 -30.83 14.46 -19.48
CA PHE A 226 -31.46 15.75 -19.18
C PHE A 226 -30.74 16.92 -19.85
N VAL A 227 -29.42 17.00 -19.75
CA VAL A 227 -28.60 18.04 -20.37
C VAL A 227 -28.75 18.03 -21.89
N ASN A 228 -28.78 16.89 -22.52
CA ASN A 228 -28.99 16.77 -23.99
C ASN A 228 -30.37 17.30 -24.39
N LEU A 229 -31.42 16.97 -23.65
CA LEU A 229 -32.76 17.48 -23.90
C LEU A 229 -32.82 19.02 -23.74
N GLU A 230 -32.17 19.57 -22.69
CA GLU A 230 -32.10 21.02 -22.49
C GLU A 230 -31.32 21.74 -23.60
N VAL A 231 -30.22 21.14 -24.09
CA VAL A 231 -29.43 21.67 -25.23
C VAL A 231 -30.25 21.65 -26.51
N GLU A 232 -30.90 20.51 -26.84
CA GLU A 232 -31.76 20.41 -28.02
C GLU A 232 -32.90 21.43 -27.96
N TRP A 233 -33.51 21.57 -26.80
CA TRP A 233 -34.62 22.56 -26.61
C TRP A 233 -34.14 24.01 -26.75
N ALA A 234 -32.92 24.31 -26.22
CA ALA A 234 -32.31 25.62 -26.38
C ALA A 234 -31.97 25.94 -27.84
N GLN A 235 -31.61 24.92 -28.63
CA GLN A 235 -31.28 25.05 -30.07
C GLN A 235 -32.53 25.19 -30.95
N ARG A 236 -33.63 24.55 -30.59
CA ARG A 236 -34.92 24.65 -31.33
C ARG A 236 -35.68 25.96 -31.10
N GLY A 237 -35.06 26.92 -30.38
CA GLY A 237 -35.67 28.16 -29.90
C GLY A 237 -36.52 28.90 -30.89
N VAL A 238 -37.74 29.22 -30.47
CA VAL A 238 -38.74 29.99 -31.21
C VAL A 238 -38.26 31.44 -31.40
N LYS A 239 -38.27 31.95 -32.62
CA LYS A 239 -37.80 33.28 -33.07
C LYS A 239 -38.36 34.50 -32.32
N ALA A 240 -39.34 34.34 -31.43
CA ALA A 240 -40.10 35.42 -30.83
C ALA A 240 -39.65 35.97 -29.47
N ARG A 241 -38.64 35.34 -28.77
CA ARG A 241 -38.19 35.79 -27.43
C ARG A 241 -36.66 35.68 -27.22
N VAL A 242 -35.92 36.51 -27.92
CA VAL A 242 -34.43 36.47 -27.96
C VAL A 242 -33.77 36.56 -26.56
N LYS A 243 -34.18 37.45 -25.66
CA LYS A 243 -33.56 37.62 -24.34
C LYS A 243 -33.72 36.42 -23.40
N ARG A 244 -34.84 35.71 -23.46
CA ARG A 244 -35.08 34.50 -22.63
C ARG A 244 -34.28 33.27 -23.13
N ASN A 245 -34.06 33.20 -24.44
CA ASN A 245 -33.32 32.14 -25.06
C ASN A 245 -31.80 32.24 -24.81
N VAL A 246 -31.22 33.44 -24.77
CA VAL A 246 -29.79 33.64 -24.46
C VAL A 246 -29.45 33.13 -23.07
N LYS A 247 -30.21 33.52 -22.02
CA LYS A 247 -29.99 33.01 -20.64
C LYS A 247 -30.14 31.49 -20.55
N ARG A 248 -31.05 30.90 -21.31
CA ARG A 248 -31.28 29.45 -21.28
C ARG A 248 -30.13 28.71 -22.05
N LEU A 249 -29.66 29.29 -23.12
CA LEU A 249 -28.51 28.77 -23.88
C LEU A 249 -27.20 28.82 -23.03
N GLU A 250 -27.01 29.92 -22.29
CA GLU A 250 -25.91 30.04 -21.33
C GLU A 250 -26.00 29.00 -20.22
N ARG A 251 -27.21 28.81 -19.66
CA ARG A 251 -27.44 27.77 -18.64
C ARG A 251 -27.20 26.36 -19.16
N ALA A 252 -27.67 26.04 -20.36
CA ALA A 252 -27.45 24.75 -21.01
C ALA A 252 -25.96 24.52 -21.28
N LYS A 253 -25.20 25.55 -21.67
CA LYS A 253 -23.76 25.51 -21.87
C LYS A 253 -23.02 25.23 -20.54
N GLN A 254 -23.39 25.94 -19.45
CA GLN A 254 -22.81 25.71 -18.13
C GLN A 254 -23.10 24.29 -17.62
N LEU A 255 -24.32 23.78 -17.78
CA LEU A 255 -24.67 22.39 -17.42
C LEU A 255 -23.89 21.37 -18.20
N LYS A 256 -23.64 21.62 -19.50
CA LYS A 256 -22.82 20.74 -20.33
C LYS A 256 -21.35 20.74 -19.89
N GLU A 257 -20.77 21.91 -19.63
CA GLU A 257 -19.38 22.03 -19.14
C GLU A 257 -19.21 21.33 -17.78
N GLN A 258 -20.20 21.45 -16.90
CA GLN A 258 -20.19 20.78 -15.60
C GLN A 258 -20.31 19.27 -15.77
N LEU A 259 -21.20 18.78 -16.63
CA LEU A 259 -21.33 17.36 -16.95
C LEU A 259 -20.03 16.77 -17.52
N GLU A 260 -19.36 17.47 -18.43
CA GLU A 260 -18.08 17.04 -19.00
C GLU A 260 -16.98 16.93 -17.94
N LYS A 261 -16.96 17.84 -16.95
CA LYS A 261 -16.06 17.75 -15.80
C LYS A 261 -16.38 16.54 -14.93
N ASP A 262 -17.66 16.33 -14.60
CA ASP A 262 -18.12 15.21 -13.78
C ASP A 262 -17.85 13.87 -14.48
N GLU A 263 -18.14 13.73 -15.79
CA GLU A 263 -17.80 12.55 -16.59
C GLU A 263 -16.28 12.30 -16.65
N SER A 264 -15.48 13.36 -16.79
CA SER A 264 -14.01 13.24 -16.79
C SER A 264 -13.49 12.75 -15.44
N SER A 265 -14.07 13.27 -14.36
CA SER A 265 -13.74 12.86 -12.97
C SER A 265 -14.13 11.41 -12.73
N TYR A 266 -15.34 11.01 -13.11
CA TYR A 266 -15.84 9.63 -13.00
C TYR A 266 -14.99 8.64 -13.82
N ARG A 267 -14.64 8.98 -15.07
CA ARG A 267 -13.75 8.15 -15.92
C ARG A 267 -12.36 7.95 -15.31
N LYS A 268 -11.86 8.91 -14.55
CA LYS A 268 -10.59 8.77 -13.81
C LYS A 268 -10.72 7.81 -12.62
N ALA A 269 -11.89 7.76 -12.00
CA ALA A 269 -12.16 6.84 -10.89
C ALA A 269 -12.27 5.37 -11.34
N ILE A 270 -12.91 5.12 -12.51
CA ILE A 270 -13.19 3.75 -13.02
C ILE A 270 -12.08 3.19 -13.92
N LYS A 271 -11.07 3.97 -14.29
CA LYS A 271 -10.06 3.47 -15.22
C LYS A 271 -9.39 2.22 -14.67
N SER A 272 -10.00 1.06 -14.99
CA SER A 272 -9.33 -0.23 -14.90
C SER A 272 -8.14 -0.22 -15.86
N ILE A 273 -6.99 -0.53 -15.36
CA ILE A 273 -5.76 -0.64 -16.13
C ILE A 273 -5.88 -1.92 -16.95
N LYS A 274 -5.54 -1.86 -18.24
CA LYS A 274 -5.58 -3.06 -19.06
C LYS A 274 -4.47 -4.00 -18.62
N PRO A 275 -4.78 -5.27 -18.28
CA PRO A 275 -3.78 -6.21 -17.83
C PRO A 275 -2.72 -6.45 -18.89
N ILE A 276 -1.48 -6.53 -18.46
CA ILE A 276 -0.36 -6.92 -19.32
C ILE A 276 -0.41 -8.43 -19.47
N VAL A 277 -0.67 -8.93 -20.68
CA VAL A 277 -0.71 -10.37 -20.96
C VAL A 277 0.71 -10.87 -21.20
N PHE A 278 1.22 -11.74 -20.33
CA PHE A 278 2.56 -12.32 -20.44
C PHE A 278 2.60 -13.47 -21.45
N LYS A 279 3.63 -13.46 -22.33
CA LYS A 279 3.85 -14.58 -23.23
C LYS A 279 4.52 -15.74 -22.47
N PRO A 280 4.13 -17.00 -22.72
CA PRO A 280 4.81 -18.15 -22.13
C PRO A 280 6.25 -18.24 -22.64
N SER A 281 7.21 -18.56 -21.76
CA SER A 281 8.59 -18.87 -22.16
C SER A 281 8.61 -20.17 -22.95
N SER A 282 9.34 -20.20 -24.08
CA SER A 282 9.46 -21.35 -24.99
C SER A 282 10.34 -22.51 -24.49
N ASP A 283 10.83 -22.44 -23.27
CA ASP A 283 11.78 -23.37 -22.70
C ASP A 283 11.11 -24.62 -22.08
N ASN A 284 11.47 -25.81 -22.50
CA ASN A 284 10.86 -27.09 -22.12
C ASN A 284 11.40 -27.72 -20.83
N SER A 285 12.44 -27.17 -20.20
CA SER A 285 13.00 -27.71 -18.95
C SER A 285 12.09 -27.43 -17.75
N ARG A 286 11.73 -28.46 -17.00
CA ARG A 286 10.94 -28.34 -15.76
C ARG A 286 11.76 -27.88 -14.55
N PHE A 287 13.08 -28.04 -14.57
CA PHE A 287 14.00 -27.75 -13.45
C PHE A 287 14.39 -26.27 -13.46
N VAL A 288 14.37 -25.61 -12.29
CA VAL A 288 14.80 -24.23 -12.08
C VAL A 288 15.97 -24.17 -11.10
N ALA A 289 15.78 -24.65 -9.87
CA ALA A 289 16.79 -24.64 -8.83
C ALA A 289 16.58 -25.81 -7.85
N GLU A 290 17.66 -26.29 -7.24
CA GLU A 290 17.64 -27.33 -6.21
C GLU A 290 18.66 -26.97 -5.13
N PHE A 291 18.19 -26.85 -3.91
CA PHE A 291 18.99 -26.74 -2.70
C PHE A 291 19.02 -28.12 -2.03
N TYR A 292 20.18 -28.60 -1.69
CA TYR A 292 20.32 -29.86 -1.00
C TYR A 292 21.18 -29.70 0.25
N LYS A 293 20.58 -29.86 1.43
CA LYS A 293 21.20 -29.65 2.75
C LYS A 293 22.06 -28.39 2.79
N THR A 294 21.52 -27.31 2.23
CA THR A 294 22.26 -26.05 2.06
C THR A 294 22.22 -25.26 3.35
N SER A 295 23.39 -24.87 3.84
CA SER A 295 23.49 -23.89 4.94
C SER A 295 24.24 -22.67 4.45
N VAL A 296 23.80 -21.48 4.93
CA VAL A 296 24.37 -20.18 4.54
C VAL A 296 24.73 -19.38 5.78
N GLN A 297 25.91 -18.78 5.76
CA GLN A 297 26.45 -17.93 6.81
C GLN A 297 27.09 -16.70 6.17
N TYR A 298 26.91 -15.53 6.75
CA TYR A 298 27.64 -14.33 6.30
C TYR A 298 29.10 -14.35 6.76
N PRO A 299 30.03 -13.79 5.97
CA PRO A 299 31.48 -13.83 6.29
C PRO A 299 31.86 -13.31 7.66
N ASN A 300 31.06 -12.35 8.21
CA ASN A 300 31.32 -11.70 9.49
C ASN A 300 30.44 -12.20 10.65
N SER A 301 29.72 -13.32 10.46
CA SER A 301 28.82 -13.87 11.47
C SER A 301 29.18 -15.32 11.78
N SER A 302 29.20 -15.68 13.06
CA SER A 302 29.36 -17.07 13.49
C SER A 302 28.10 -17.91 13.36
N ASN A 303 26.95 -17.26 13.18
CA ASN A 303 25.64 -17.91 13.13
C ASN A 303 25.24 -18.26 11.69
N LYS A 304 24.86 -19.53 11.48
CA LYS A 304 24.23 -19.98 10.24
C LYS A 304 22.80 -19.44 10.20
N ILE A 305 22.47 -18.69 9.16
CA ILE A 305 21.13 -18.11 8.95
C ILE A 305 20.21 -19.15 8.30
N LEU A 306 20.70 -19.82 7.26
CA LEU A 306 20.01 -20.98 6.70
C LEU A 306 20.72 -22.25 7.19
N LYS A 307 19.93 -23.24 7.64
CA LYS A 307 20.44 -24.51 8.18
C LYS A 307 19.79 -25.67 7.42
N ASP A 308 20.61 -26.49 6.78
CA ASP A 308 20.24 -27.76 6.13
C ASP A 308 19.01 -27.69 5.20
N LEU A 309 18.85 -26.55 4.53
CA LEU A 309 17.73 -26.29 3.64
C LEU A 309 17.74 -27.22 2.43
N SER A 310 16.65 -27.92 2.18
CA SER A 310 16.45 -28.78 1.01
C SER A 310 15.16 -28.42 0.30
N VAL A 311 15.31 -27.79 -0.88
CA VAL A 311 14.19 -27.21 -1.65
C VAL A 311 14.42 -27.44 -3.12
N LYS A 312 13.37 -27.80 -3.84
CA LYS A 312 13.37 -27.89 -5.29
C LYS A 312 12.34 -26.95 -5.88
N ILE A 313 12.80 -26.09 -6.78
CA ILE A 313 11.97 -25.12 -7.51
C ILE A 313 11.84 -25.59 -8.95
N THR A 314 10.62 -25.68 -9.44
CA THR A 314 10.32 -26.09 -10.79
C THR A 314 9.77 -24.92 -11.63
N LYS A 315 9.72 -25.11 -12.95
CA LYS A 315 9.19 -24.08 -13.86
C LYS A 315 7.70 -23.85 -13.58
N ASN A 316 7.31 -22.60 -13.57
CA ASN A 316 5.96 -22.10 -13.30
C ASN A 316 5.50 -22.28 -11.84
N ASP A 317 6.41 -22.65 -10.93
CA ASP A 317 6.10 -22.58 -9.50
C ASP A 317 5.84 -21.12 -9.09
N ARG A 318 4.84 -20.94 -8.25
CA ARG A 318 4.44 -19.66 -7.70
C ARG A 318 4.51 -19.76 -6.18
N ILE A 319 5.61 -19.30 -5.63
CA ILE A 319 5.99 -19.54 -4.24
C ILE A 319 5.91 -18.25 -3.44
N GLY A 320 5.12 -18.23 -2.37
CA GLY A 320 5.10 -17.19 -1.36
C GLY A 320 6.01 -17.58 -0.19
N LEU A 321 6.90 -16.68 0.21
CA LEU A 321 7.78 -16.86 1.36
C LEU A 321 7.25 -16.02 2.53
N LEU A 322 6.79 -16.70 3.58
CA LEU A 322 6.33 -16.10 4.83
C LEU A 322 7.29 -16.45 5.97
N GLY A 323 7.41 -15.58 6.94
CA GLY A 323 8.20 -15.84 8.15
C GLY A 323 8.58 -14.59 8.88
N LYS A 324 9.05 -14.76 10.13
CA LYS A 324 9.50 -13.64 10.98
C LYS A 324 10.61 -12.83 10.30
N ASN A 325 10.77 -11.60 10.70
CA ASN A 325 11.90 -10.80 10.25
C ASN A 325 13.21 -11.38 10.81
N GLY A 326 14.23 -11.45 9.95
CA GLY A 326 15.53 -12.03 10.32
C GLY A 326 15.65 -13.56 10.14
N THR A 327 14.60 -14.27 9.69
CA THR A 327 14.64 -15.73 9.47
C THR A 327 15.40 -16.18 8.22
N GLY A 328 15.94 -15.25 7.45
CA GLY A 328 16.77 -15.60 6.28
C GLY A 328 16.03 -15.57 4.93
N LYS A 329 14.83 -14.97 4.84
CA LYS A 329 14.08 -14.84 3.56
C LYS A 329 14.93 -14.20 2.47
N SER A 330 15.47 -13.02 2.71
CA SER A 330 16.34 -12.31 1.74
C SER A 330 17.67 -13.04 1.53
N THR A 331 18.20 -13.75 2.54
CA THR A 331 19.40 -14.60 2.41
C THR A 331 19.14 -15.75 1.44
N PHE A 332 17.97 -16.40 1.53
CA PHE A 332 17.55 -17.43 0.59
C PHE A 332 17.46 -16.90 -0.85
N LEU A 333 16.82 -15.73 -1.04
CA LEU A 333 16.73 -15.10 -2.35
C LEU A 333 18.10 -14.75 -2.93
N LYS A 334 19.00 -14.16 -2.13
CA LYS A 334 20.38 -13.84 -2.55
C LYS A 334 21.18 -15.09 -2.91
N THR A 335 20.98 -16.18 -2.17
CA THR A 335 21.63 -17.47 -2.52
C THR A 335 21.06 -18.04 -3.83
N LEU A 336 19.75 -17.89 -4.07
CA LEU A 336 19.09 -18.34 -5.30
C LEU A 336 19.58 -17.58 -6.53
N ILE A 337 19.83 -16.26 -6.43
CA ILE A 337 20.37 -15.47 -7.54
C ILE A 337 21.89 -15.54 -7.69
N GLY A 338 22.58 -16.22 -6.73
CA GLY A 338 24.03 -16.42 -6.77
C GLY A 338 24.86 -15.28 -6.19
N GLU A 339 24.26 -14.34 -5.47
CA GLU A 339 24.95 -13.25 -4.75
C GLU A 339 25.61 -13.74 -3.45
N LEU A 340 25.11 -14.84 -2.86
CA LEU A 340 25.65 -15.46 -1.67
C LEU A 340 25.96 -16.93 -1.95
N GLU A 341 27.15 -17.36 -1.59
CA GLU A 341 27.56 -18.75 -1.69
C GLU A 341 27.11 -19.58 -0.47
N ALA A 342 26.79 -20.82 -0.71
CA ALA A 342 26.46 -21.75 0.37
C ALA A 342 27.70 -22.11 1.18
N SER A 343 27.62 -22.04 2.51
CA SER A 343 28.72 -22.48 3.42
C SER A 343 28.84 -23.98 3.49
N SER A 344 27.74 -24.72 3.30
CA SER A 344 27.73 -26.19 3.21
C SER A 344 26.51 -26.66 2.41
N GLY A 345 26.54 -27.91 1.92
CA GLY A 345 25.51 -28.45 1.04
C GLY A 345 25.77 -28.11 -0.44
N SER A 346 24.75 -28.14 -1.26
CA SER A 346 24.88 -27.81 -2.69
C SER A 346 23.65 -27.04 -3.20
N VAL A 347 23.93 -26.07 -4.06
CA VAL A 347 22.91 -25.32 -4.80
C VAL A 347 23.12 -25.58 -6.28
N LYS A 348 22.14 -26.18 -6.94
CA LYS A 348 22.14 -26.41 -8.38
C LYS A 348 21.17 -25.46 -9.03
N LEU A 349 21.65 -24.64 -9.94
CA LEU A 349 20.86 -23.73 -10.75
C LEU A 349 20.84 -24.20 -12.20
N LYS A 350 19.73 -23.98 -12.89
CA LYS A 350 19.64 -24.23 -14.32
C LYS A 350 20.63 -23.31 -15.05
N LYS A 351 21.37 -23.84 -16.01
CA LYS A 351 22.24 -23.04 -16.88
C LYS A 351 21.41 -22.00 -17.65
N ASN A 352 21.89 -20.78 -17.72
CA ASN A 352 21.23 -19.62 -18.37
C ASN A 352 19.89 -19.23 -17.73
N LEU A 353 19.69 -19.53 -16.44
CA LEU A 353 18.56 -19.03 -15.68
C LEU A 353 18.82 -17.57 -15.31
N GLU A 354 17.90 -16.70 -15.69
CA GLU A 354 17.95 -15.30 -15.32
C GLU A 354 16.70 -14.96 -14.51
N PHE A 355 16.89 -14.35 -13.35
CA PHE A 355 15.82 -13.77 -12.54
C PHE A 355 15.76 -12.27 -12.73
N SER A 356 14.53 -11.74 -12.83
CA SER A 356 14.28 -10.34 -12.57
C SER A 356 14.02 -10.20 -11.08
N TYR A 357 14.85 -9.44 -10.40
CA TYR A 357 14.76 -9.25 -8.95
C TYR A 357 14.30 -7.83 -8.63
N PHE A 358 13.24 -7.72 -7.85
CA PHE A 358 12.78 -6.49 -7.25
C PHE A 358 13.24 -6.48 -5.79
N ASP A 359 14.22 -5.63 -5.48
CA ASP A 359 14.79 -5.46 -4.13
C ASP A 359 14.13 -4.30 -3.40
N GLN A 360 13.78 -4.53 -2.14
CA GLN A 360 13.26 -3.52 -1.24
C GLN A 360 14.22 -2.33 -1.02
N LEU A 361 15.53 -2.55 -1.12
CA LEU A 361 16.55 -1.54 -0.78
C LEU A 361 16.75 -0.44 -1.84
N ARG A 362 16.05 -0.50 -2.98
CA ARG A 362 16.07 0.55 -4.05
C ARG A 362 17.48 0.90 -4.58
N ASN A 363 18.47 0.03 -4.38
CA ASN A 363 19.86 0.28 -4.74
C ASN A 363 20.07 0.53 -6.25
N ASP A 364 19.13 0.10 -7.09
CA ASP A 364 19.20 0.17 -8.55
C ASP A 364 18.71 1.52 -9.13
N LEU A 365 18.23 2.44 -8.31
CA LEU A 365 17.73 3.73 -8.79
C LEU A 365 18.85 4.77 -8.79
N ASN A 366 19.35 5.11 -9.99
CA ASN A 366 20.15 6.32 -10.16
C ASN A 366 19.24 7.55 -10.06
N THR A 367 19.30 8.24 -8.92
CA THR A 367 18.40 9.35 -8.54
C THR A 367 18.45 10.55 -9.51
N ASN A 368 19.54 10.70 -10.26
CA ASN A 368 19.72 11.82 -11.20
C ASN A 368 19.06 11.56 -12.58
N LYS A 369 18.59 10.34 -12.85
CA LYS A 369 17.94 10.02 -14.13
C LYS A 369 16.46 10.38 -14.10
N SER A 370 15.91 10.63 -15.29
CA SER A 370 14.47 10.81 -15.49
C SER A 370 13.73 9.46 -15.49
N LEU A 371 12.40 9.50 -15.30
CA LEU A 371 11.55 8.31 -15.39
C LEU A 371 11.73 7.60 -16.74
N LYS A 372 11.83 8.38 -17.82
CA LYS A 372 12.05 7.88 -19.19
C LYS A 372 13.39 7.16 -19.33
N GLU A 373 14.48 7.73 -18.83
CA GLU A 373 15.82 7.15 -18.93
C GLU A 373 15.98 5.85 -18.14
N ILE A 374 15.18 5.66 -17.08
CA ILE A 374 15.16 4.39 -16.32
C ILE A 374 14.52 3.28 -17.14
N LEU A 375 13.44 3.57 -17.87
CA LEU A 375 12.71 2.59 -18.66
C LEU A 375 13.33 2.34 -20.04
N VAL A 376 13.92 3.38 -20.65
CA VAL A 376 14.58 3.33 -21.96
C VAL A 376 16.00 3.88 -21.85
N PRO A 377 16.96 3.13 -21.28
CA PRO A 377 18.33 3.61 -21.07
C PRO A 377 19.06 3.97 -22.38
N ASN A 378 18.67 3.34 -23.47
CA ASN A 378 19.27 3.56 -24.81
C ASN A 378 18.65 4.74 -25.57
N GLY A 379 17.74 5.50 -24.93
CA GLY A 379 17.04 6.61 -25.57
C GLY A 379 15.83 6.16 -26.40
N GLY A 380 15.04 7.15 -26.85
CA GLY A 380 13.80 6.89 -27.58
C GLY A 380 12.54 7.08 -26.73
N ASP A 381 11.37 6.93 -27.36
CA ASP A 381 10.06 7.09 -26.71
C ASP A 381 9.30 5.76 -26.55
N TYR A 382 9.88 4.69 -27.05
CA TYR A 382 9.27 3.37 -27.05
C TYR A 382 10.12 2.39 -26.23
N LEU A 383 9.43 1.58 -25.43
CA LEU A 383 10.04 0.48 -24.72
C LEU A 383 9.42 -0.85 -25.19
N SER A 384 10.24 -1.88 -25.26
CA SER A 384 9.75 -3.23 -25.53
C SER A 384 9.13 -3.80 -24.25
N VAL A 385 7.81 -3.99 -24.26
CA VAL A 385 7.08 -4.68 -23.18
C VAL A 385 6.72 -6.06 -23.72
N GLN A 386 7.44 -7.07 -23.29
CA GLN A 386 7.21 -8.48 -23.69
C GLN A 386 7.20 -8.69 -25.21
N GLY A 387 8.11 -8.03 -25.90
CA GLY A 387 8.24 -8.13 -27.34
C GLY A 387 7.23 -7.30 -28.15
N LYS A 388 6.48 -6.41 -27.50
CA LYS A 388 5.65 -5.39 -28.17
C LYS A 388 6.18 -4.02 -27.81
N GLU A 389 6.36 -3.18 -28.82
CA GLU A 389 6.72 -1.79 -28.59
C GLU A 389 5.55 -1.00 -28.01
N ARG A 390 5.79 -0.29 -26.94
CA ARG A 390 4.83 0.61 -26.29
C ARG A 390 5.48 1.96 -26.01
N HIS A 391 4.72 3.02 -26.20
CA HIS A 391 5.18 4.35 -25.85
C HIS A 391 5.31 4.50 -24.35
N VAL A 392 6.44 5.06 -23.84
CA VAL A 392 6.78 5.18 -22.42
C VAL A 392 5.67 5.86 -21.62
N CYS A 393 5.11 6.97 -22.14
CA CYS A 393 4.01 7.68 -21.45
C CYS A 393 2.77 6.81 -21.27
N SER A 394 2.46 5.96 -22.27
CA SER A 394 1.31 5.03 -22.17
C SER A 394 1.56 3.94 -21.16
N TYR A 395 2.79 3.43 -21.11
CA TYR A 395 3.18 2.40 -20.15
C TYR A 395 3.20 2.94 -18.71
N LEU A 396 3.82 4.10 -18.47
CA LEU A 396 3.86 4.74 -17.16
C LEU A 396 2.47 5.12 -16.64
N LYS A 397 1.54 5.42 -17.54
CA LYS A 397 0.15 5.70 -17.16
C LYS A 397 -0.55 4.48 -16.56
N ASP A 398 -0.19 3.26 -16.96
CA ASP A 398 -0.73 2.04 -16.37
C ASP A 398 -0.26 1.89 -14.90
N PHE A 399 0.90 2.46 -14.54
CA PHE A 399 1.42 2.57 -13.17
C PHE A 399 1.05 3.90 -12.49
N GLN A 400 -0.01 4.57 -12.95
CA GLN A 400 -0.55 5.81 -12.36
C GLN A 400 0.41 7.01 -12.37
N PHE A 401 1.39 7.05 -13.28
CA PHE A 401 2.19 8.25 -13.48
C PHE A 401 1.50 9.23 -14.44
N ASP A 402 1.62 10.53 -14.14
CA ASP A 402 1.19 11.57 -15.08
C ASP A 402 2.16 11.57 -16.29
N PRO A 403 1.65 11.41 -17.53
CA PRO A 403 2.49 11.48 -18.74
C PRO A 403 3.30 12.76 -18.87
N LYS A 404 2.86 13.87 -18.25
CA LYS A 404 3.60 15.14 -18.25
C LYS A 404 4.89 15.10 -17.41
N ARG A 405 4.95 14.17 -16.45
CA ARG A 405 6.08 14.02 -15.53
C ARG A 405 7.13 13.01 -16.00
N VAL A 406 7.04 12.52 -17.21
CA VAL A 406 7.94 11.49 -17.77
C VAL A 406 9.42 11.91 -17.77
N ASN A 407 9.69 13.22 -17.83
CA ASN A 407 11.03 13.80 -17.79
C ASN A 407 11.44 14.29 -16.39
N ASP A 408 10.57 14.12 -15.37
CA ASP A 408 10.93 14.47 -14.00
C ASP A 408 12.05 13.54 -13.51
N THR A 409 12.89 14.07 -12.62
CA THR A 409 13.93 13.27 -11.97
C THR A 409 13.35 12.40 -10.86
N ILE A 410 14.00 11.27 -10.59
CA ILE A 410 13.57 10.33 -9.53
C ILE A 410 13.56 10.98 -8.16
N LEU A 411 14.45 11.94 -7.91
CA LEU A 411 14.50 12.72 -6.66
C LEU A 411 13.18 13.45 -6.34
N SER A 412 12.41 13.81 -7.36
CA SER A 412 11.12 14.48 -7.18
C SER A 412 9.97 13.52 -6.80
N LEU A 413 10.23 12.22 -6.81
CA LEU A 413 9.24 11.18 -6.53
C LEU A 413 9.18 10.83 -5.03
N SER A 414 7.96 10.59 -4.54
CA SER A 414 7.79 9.97 -3.22
C SER A 414 8.28 8.51 -3.23
N GLY A 415 8.57 7.95 -2.03
CA GLY A 415 9.00 6.56 -1.90
C GLY A 415 8.09 5.56 -2.60
N GLY A 416 6.78 5.68 -2.45
CA GLY A 416 5.81 4.82 -3.14
C GLY A 416 5.82 5.01 -4.67
N GLN A 417 6.07 6.23 -5.17
CA GLN A 417 6.24 6.46 -6.61
C GLN A 417 7.53 5.83 -7.13
N GLN A 418 8.62 5.88 -6.36
CA GLN A 418 9.87 5.20 -6.71
C GLN A 418 9.68 3.68 -6.79
N ASN A 419 8.95 3.08 -5.85
CA ASN A 419 8.61 1.65 -5.87
C ASN A 419 7.79 1.28 -7.11
N ARG A 420 6.77 2.08 -7.45
CA ARG A 420 5.99 1.87 -8.67
C ARG A 420 6.83 1.97 -9.95
N LEU A 421 7.80 2.88 -9.99
CA LEU A 421 8.73 2.99 -11.12
C LEU A 421 9.63 1.76 -11.24
N LEU A 422 10.19 1.28 -10.13
CA LEU A 422 10.99 0.04 -10.11
C LEU A 422 10.17 -1.17 -10.56
N LEU A 423 8.95 -1.32 -10.02
CA LEU A 423 8.03 -2.37 -10.45
C LEU A 423 7.75 -2.29 -11.94
N SER A 424 7.49 -1.09 -12.47
CA SER A 424 7.27 -0.91 -13.91
C SER A 424 8.47 -1.34 -14.74
N LYS A 425 9.70 -1.03 -14.29
CA LYS A 425 10.95 -1.47 -14.92
C LYS A 425 11.09 -3.00 -14.93
N VAL A 426 10.90 -3.64 -13.78
CA VAL A 426 11.02 -5.11 -13.63
C VAL A 426 9.95 -5.83 -14.46
N LEU A 427 8.71 -5.34 -14.45
CA LEU A 427 7.58 -5.94 -15.16
C LEU A 427 7.55 -5.62 -16.66
N SER A 428 8.33 -4.65 -17.15
CA SER A 428 8.40 -4.35 -18.59
C SER A 428 8.96 -5.53 -19.39
N ASN A 429 9.98 -6.18 -18.86
CA ASN A 429 10.62 -7.31 -19.52
C ASN A 429 11.08 -8.36 -18.49
N PRO A 430 10.11 -9.07 -17.85
CA PRO A 430 10.43 -10.08 -16.87
C PRO A 430 11.19 -11.23 -17.53
N LYS A 431 12.28 -11.63 -16.90
CA LYS A 431 13.11 -12.76 -17.29
C LYS A 431 12.38 -14.10 -17.04
N THR A 432 13.08 -15.20 -17.12
CA THR A 432 12.53 -16.56 -16.95
C THR A 432 11.91 -16.77 -15.55
N GLY A 433 12.47 -16.12 -14.52
CA GLY A 433 11.95 -16.09 -13.17
C GLY A 433 11.80 -14.65 -12.66
N LEU A 434 10.80 -14.44 -11.82
CA LEU A 434 10.52 -13.17 -11.17
C LEU A 434 10.58 -13.34 -9.66
N ILE A 435 11.39 -12.52 -9.02
CA ILE A 435 11.54 -12.47 -7.57
C ILE A 435 11.10 -11.09 -7.10
N LEU A 436 10.18 -11.06 -6.15
CA LEU A 436 9.66 -9.83 -5.55
C LEU A 436 9.85 -9.88 -4.03
N ASP A 437 10.66 -8.98 -3.50
CA ASP A 437 10.91 -8.86 -2.06
C ASP A 437 10.12 -7.66 -1.50
N GLU A 438 9.06 -7.95 -0.74
CA GLU A 438 8.11 -6.99 -0.17
C GLU A 438 7.57 -5.97 -1.19
N PRO A 439 7.00 -6.42 -2.32
CA PRO A 439 6.56 -5.52 -3.39
C PRO A 439 5.33 -4.68 -3.02
N THR A 440 4.61 -5.06 -1.98
CA THR A 440 3.38 -4.40 -1.52
C THR A 440 3.64 -3.17 -0.66
N ASN A 441 4.86 -3.04 -0.11
CA ASN A 441 5.22 -1.89 0.73
C ASN A 441 5.10 -0.56 -0.03
N ASP A 442 4.48 0.43 0.60
CA ASP A 442 4.27 1.78 0.06
C ASP A 442 3.37 1.85 -1.20
N LEU A 443 2.70 0.77 -1.60
CA LEU A 443 1.72 0.77 -2.70
C LEU A 443 0.33 1.10 -2.15
N ASP A 444 -0.48 1.83 -2.92
CA ASP A 444 -1.90 2.00 -2.62
C ASP A 444 -2.73 0.79 -3.13
N LEU A 445 -3.94 0.64 -2.59
CA LEU A 445 -4.83 -0.49 -2.91
C LEU A 445 -5.02 -0.68 -4.41
N GLU A 446 -5.19 0.41 -5.19
CA GLU A 446 -5.35 0.30 -6.64
C GLU A 446 -4.09 -0.21 -7.35
N THR A 447 -2.91 0.23 -6.89
CA THR A 447 -1.62 -0.27 -7.44
C THR A 447 -1.41 -1.73 -7.04
N MET A 448 -1.84 -2.12 -5.84
CA MET A 448 -1.81 -3.52 -5.39
C MET A 448 -2.72 -4.39 -6.24
N ASP A 449 -3.96 -3.97 -6.49
CA ASP A 449 -4.90 -4.69 -7.35
C ASP A 449 -4.32 -4.87 -8.76
N LEU A 450 -3.71 -3.82 -9.30
CA LEU A 450 -3.00 -3.89 -10.58
C LEU A 450 -1.85 -4.90 -10.57
N LEU A 451 -1.01 -4.85 -9.53
CA LEU A 451 0.12 -5.77 -9.38
C LEU A 451 -0.37 -7.21 -9.29
N THR A 452 -1.42 -7.45 -8.50
CA THR A 452 -2.07 -8.76 -8.35
C THR A 452 -2.59 -9.28 -9.69
N GLU A 453 -3.29 -8.44 -10.46
CA GLU A 453 -3.79 -8.79 -11.79
C GLU A 453 -2.65 -9.08 -12.78
N MET A 454 -1.60 -8.27 -12.77
CA MET A 454 -0.41 -8.51 -13.58
C MET A 454 0.26 -9.84 -13.23
N LEU A 455 0.47 -10.10 -11.93
CA LEU A 455 1.13 -11.31 -11.48
C LEU A 455 0.26 -12.55 -11.72
N SER A 456 -1.06 -12.49 -11.56
CA SER A 456 -1.95 -13.63 -11.86
C SER A 456 -1.85 -14.08 -13.31
N ASN A 457 -1.59 -13.14 -14.23
CA ASN A 457 -1.38 -13.42 -15.67
C ASN A 457 0.07 -13.82 -16.02
N TYR A 458 1.02 -13.71 -15.10
CA TYR A 458 2.40 -14.08 -15.34
C TYR A 458 2.58 -15.61 -15.39
N LYS A 459 3.20 -16.12 -16.46
CA LYS A 459 3.38 -17.56 -16.72
C LYS A 459 4.80 -18.09 -16.45
N GLY A 460 5.63 -17.34 -15.75
CA GLY A 460 6.97 -17.74 -15.35
C GLY A 460 7.00 -18.25 -13.90
N THR A 461 8.21 -18.64 -13.46
CA THR A 461 8.44 -18.97 -12.05
C THR A 461 8.42 -17.69 -11.22
N LEU A 462 7.62 -17.68 -10.15
CA LEU A 462 7.37 -16.52 -9.33
C LEU A 462 7.71 -16.82 -7.87
N LEU A 463 8.57 -16.01 -7.28
CA LEU A 463 8.86 -16.04 -5.85
C LEU A 463 8.51 -14.68 -5.25
N ILE A 464 7.69 -14.67 -4.22
CA ILE A 464 7.24 -13.46 -3.53
C ILE A 464 7.53 -13.58 -2.05
N VAL A 465 8.23 -12.59 -1.48
CA VAL A 465 8.25 -12.35 -0.04
C VAL A 465 7.23 -11.25 0.24
N SER A 466 6.23 -11.52 1.05
CA SER A 466 5.28 -10.51 1.51
C SER A 466 4.65 -10.92 2.82
N HIS A 467 4.26 -9.94 3.62
CA HIS A 467 3.46 -10.14 4.83
C HIS A 467 1.95 -9.94 4.57
N ASP A 468 1.58 -9.47 3.38
CA ASP A 468 0.19 -9.31 2.94
C ASP A 468 -0.41 -10.65 2.52
N ARG A 469 -1.36 -11.14 3.31
CA ARG A 469 -2.00 -12.46 3.12
C ARG A 469 -2.89 -12.47 1.89
N ASP A 470 -3.71 -11.44 1.71
CA ASP A 470 -4.65 -11.34 0.60
C ASP A 470 -3.92 -11.32 -0.74
N PHE A 471 -2.83 -10.54 -0.81
CA PHE A 471 -1.97 -10.49 -1.98
C PHE A 471 -1.32 -11.84 -2.31
N LEU A 472 -0.81 -12.56 -1.29
CA LEU A 472 -0.24 -13.90 -1.50
C LEU A 472 -1.29 -14.91 -1.92
N ASP A 473 -2.47 -14.93 -1.29
CA ASP A 473 -3.54 -15.87 -1.62
C ASP A 473 -4.01 -15.73 -3.08
N GLN A 474 -3.99 -14.51 -3.61
CA GLN A 474 -4.38 -14.22 -4.99
C GLN A 474 -3.27 -14.46 -6.02
N THR A 475 -2.00 -14.44 -5.61
CA THR A 475 -0.86 -14.47 -6.56
C THR A 475 -0.07 -15.76 -6.57
N VAL A 476 -0.06 -16.55 -5.50
CA VAL A 476 0.76 -17.75 -5.39
C VAL A 476 -0.06 -19.02 -5.23
N ASN A 477 0.48 -20.15 -5.69
CA ASN A 477 -0.15 -21.46 -5.55
C ASN A 477 0.41 -22.24 -4.34
N THR A 478 1.55 -21.80 -3.83
CA THR A 478 2.31 -22.48 -2.78
C THR A 478 2.83 -21.44 -1.80
N VAL A 479 2.53 -21.59 -0.51
CA VAL A 479 3.05 -20.69 0.53
C VAL A 479 4.03 -21.47 1.40
N SER A 480 5.22 -20.93 1.58
CA SER A 480 6.27 -21.48 2.45
C SER A 480 6.41 -20.66 3.72
N TYR A 481 6.24 -21.29 4.87
CA TYR A 481 6.39 -20.67 6.19
C TYR A 481 7.75 -21.00 6.81
N THR A 482 8.45 -20.01 7.29
CA THR A 482 9.79 -20.16 7.88
C THR A 482 9.82 -20.51 9.36
N HIS A 483 8.73 -20.89 10.00
CA HIS A 483 8.71 -21.39 11.39
C HIS A 483 7.40 -22.06 11.78
N LEU A 484 7.07 -23.21 11.20
CA LEU A 484 6.14 -24.13 11.87
C LEU A 484 6.50 -25.56 11.50
N ARG A 485 6.73 -26.40 12.53
CA ARG A 485 6.92 -27.84 12.37
C ARG A 485 5.79 -28.42 11.52
N ALA A 486 6.19 -29.26 10.57
CA ALA A 486 5.29 -29.96 9.68
C ALA A 486 4.21 -30.70 10.45
N HIS A 487 2.96 -30.30 10.30
CA HIS A 487 1.80 -31.19 10.38
C HIS A 487 0.61 -30.51 9.73
N GLU A 488 0.02 -31.27 8.82
CA GLU A 488 -1.28 -31.18 8.16
C GLU A 488 -1.32 -30.64 6.73
N THR A 489 -1.40 -31.62 5.85
CA THR A 489 -1.89 -31.56 4.48
C THR A 489 -3.41 -31.49 4.48
N ARG A 490 -4.00 -30.45 3.90
CA ARG A 490 -5.33 -30.48 3.28
C ARG A 490 -5.32 -29.73 1.97
N GLY A 491 -5.48 -30.47 0.91
CA GLY A 491 -6.07 -30.22 -0.40
C GLY A 491 -5.99 -28.83 -1.03
N ASN A 492 -4.81 -28.31 -1.19
CA ASN A 492 -4.27 -27.44 -2.25
C ASN A 492 -2.80 -27.34 -1.90
N LEU A 493 -1.92 -27.66 -2.85
CA LEU A 493 -0.50 -27.85 -2.63
C LEU A 493 0.16 -26.68 -1.89
N VAL A 494 0.11 -26.72 -0.58
CA VAL A 494 0.89 -25.86 0.30
C VAL A 494 2.18 -26.62 0.60
N CYS A 495 3.25 -26.41 -0.15
CA CYS A 495 4.58 -26.82 0.25
C CYS A 495 5.05 -25.91 1.38
N ARG A 496 5.01 -26.40 2.60
CA ARG A 496 5.66 -25.76 3.75
C ARG A 496 7.14 -26.06 3.70
N LEU A 497 7.94 -25.09 3.34
CA LEU A 497 9.38 -25.14 3.44
C LEU A 497 9.78 -24.57 4.79
N LEU A 498 10.26 -25.43 5.66
CA LEU A 498 10.84 -25.07 6.95
C LEU A 498 12.24 -24.51 6.73
N LEU A 499 12.41 -23.23 6.94
CA LEU A 499 13.67 -22.61 7.26
C LEU A 499 13.75 -22.54 8.78
N GLU A 500 14.39 -23.51 9.44
CA GLU A 500 14.69 -23.48 10.88
C GLU A 500 15.83 -22.52 11.22
#